data_5de25b65a570c0143e8677869ad863b5
#
_entry.id   5de25b65a570c0143e8677869ad863b5
#
_cell.length_a   1.000
_cell.length_b   1.000
_cell.length_c   1.000
_cell.angle_alpha   90.00
_cell.angle_beta   90.00
_cell.angle_gamma   90.00
#
_symmetry.space_group_name_H-M   'P 1'
#
loop_
_entity.id
_entity.type
_entity.pdbx_description
1 polymer ?
#
loop_
_entity_poly.entity_id
_entity_poly.type
_entity_poly.pdbx_seq_one_letter_code
_entity_poly.pdbx_strand_id
1 'polypeptide(L)'
;PQGIGMAETWDVEMLRRSGEIEGYEARYIFQSPKYGQGGIVIRSPNADLGRDPRWGRTEECYGEDPFFNGTMVVAFVRGMQGDDPKYWRAAALMKHFLANSNENGRGNSTSDFDDRQFHEYYAAPFRMAFEEGGARALMASYNAWNGTPMSVHPVLRSLVIGKWNADVVSSDG
;
A
#
# COMPACT_ATOMS: atom_id res chain seq x y z
N PRO A 1 0.21 0.02 -16.40
CA PRO A 1 -0.32 -1.35 -16.23
C PRO A 1 -1.02 -1.48 -14.88
N GLN A 2 -2.00 -2.39 -14.83
CA GLN A 2 -2.73 -2.65 -13.58
C GLN A 2 -1.95 -3.61 -12.69
N GLY A 3 -2.13 -3.52 -11.37
CA GLY A 3 -1.42 -4.34 -10.38
C GLY A 3 -1.57 -5.85 -10.64
N ILE A 4 -2.82 -6.31 -10.84
CA ILE A 4 -3.09 -7.73 -11.08
C ILE A 4 -2.39 -8.25 -12.35
N GLY A 5 -2.40 -7.47 -13.43
CA GLY A 5 -1.73 -7.86 -14.69
C GLY A 5 -0.20 -7.90 -14.56
N MET A 6 0.36 -7.04 -13.73
CA MET A 6 1.80 -7.10 -13.42
C MET A 6 2.13 -8.34 -12.57
N ALA A 7 1.27 -8.66 -11.60
CA ALA A 7 1.48 -9.82 -10.73
C ALA A 7 1.37 -11.16 -11.46
N GLU A 8 0.50 -11.26 -12.49
CA GLU A 8 0.37 -12.46 -13.33
C GLU A 8 1.65 -12.87 -14.06
N THR A 9 2.62 -11.97 -14.16
CA THR A 9 3.94 -12.30 -14.72
C THR A 9 4.78 -13.17 -13.79
N TRP A 10 4.52 -13.19 -12.50
CA TRP A 10 5.32 -13.82 -11.44
C TRP A 10 6.78 -13.34 -11.41
N ASP A 11 7.04 -12.19 -12.02
CA ASP A 11 8.38 -11.61 -12.17
C ASP A 11 8.59 -10.45 -11.19
N VAL A 12 9.25 -10.76 -10.10
CA VAL A 12 9.59 -9.81 -9.02
C VAL A 12 10.49 -8.67 -9.53
N GLU A 13 11.40 -8.96 -10.46
CA GLU A 13 12.30 -7.94 -11.01
C GLU A 13 11.55 -6.97 -11.95
N MET A 14 10.59 -7.48 -12.70
CA MET A 14 9.71 -6.64 -13.51
C MET A 14 8.91 -5.68 -12.63
N LEU A 15 8.39 -6.16 -11.48
CA LEU A 15 7.71 -5.30 -10.51
C LEU A 15 8.64 -4.23 -9.94
N ARG A 16 9.88 -4.61 -9.59
CA ARG A 16 10.89 -3.66 -9.12
C ARG A 16 11.17 -2.57 -10.16
N ARG A 17 11.35 -2.95 -11.41
CA ARG A 17 11.57 -1.99 -12.52
C ARG A 17 10.37 -1.09 -12.75
N SER A 18 9.15 -1.61 -12.65
CA SER A 18 7.93 -0.81 -12.77
C SER A 18 7.86 0.26 -11.67
N GLY A 19 8.16 -0.11 -10.43
CA GLY A 19 8.29 0.85 -9.32
C GLY A 19 9.39 1.87 -9.55
N GLU A 20 10.53 1.45 -10.11
CA GLU A 20 11.63 2.35 -10.45
C GLU A 20 11.23 3.43 -11.46
N ILE A 21 10.51 3.05 -12.50
CA ILE A 21 9.98 3.99 -13.50
C ILE A 21 9.05 4.99 -12.83
N GLU A 22 8.08 4.52 -12.04
CA GLU A 22 7.14 5.39 -11.33
C GLU A 22 7.87 6.35 -10.38
N GLY A 23 8.88 5.87 -9.67
CA GLY A 23 9.71 6.71 -8.79
C GLY A 23 10.47 7.81 -9.53
N TYR A 24 11.01 7.51 -10.70
CA TYR A 24 11.66 8.51 -11.57
C TYR A 24 10.68 9.53 -12.12
N GLU A 25 9.54 9.08 -12.62
CA GLU A 25 8.50 9.98 -13.14
C GLU A 25 7.98 10.90 -12.05
N ALA A 26 7.70 10.37 -10.86
CA ALA A 26 7.26 11.15 -9.71
C ALA A 26 8.29 12.22 -9.32
N ARG A 27 9.57 11.85 -9.26
CA ARG A 27 10.66 12.77 -8.96
C ARG A 27 10.81 13.84 -10.03
N TYR A 28 10.71 13.46 -11.31
CA TYR A 28 10.78 14.39 -12.41
C TYR A 28 9.63 15.42 -12.36
N ILE A 29 8.40 14.97 -12.13
CA ILE A 29 7.23 15.85 -12.01
C ILE A 29 7.40 16.80 -10.82
N PHE A 30 7.83 16.26 -9.66
CA PHE A 30 8.04 17.06 -8.44
C PHE A 30 9.08 18.17 -8.62
N GLN A 31 10.17 17.89 -9.34
CA GLN A 31 11.27 18.85 -9.57
C GLN A 31 11.05 19.75 -10.77
N SER A 32 10.11 19.46 -11.64
CA SER A 32 9.91 20.18 -12.88
C SER A 32 9.13 21.48 -12.67
N PRO A 33 9.68 22.64 -13.07
CA PRO A 33 8.95 23.93 -13.04
C PRO A 33 7.67 23.90 -13.87
N LYS A 34 7.62 23.04 -14.90
CA LYS A 34 6.48 22.90 -15.81
C LYS A 34 5.25 22.32 -15.10
N TYR A 35 5.46 21.38 -14.20
CA TYR A 35 4.36 20.67 -13.53
C TYR A 35 4.06 21.17 -12.13
N GLY A 36 4.99 21.86 -11.51
CA GLY A 36 4.94 22.74 -10.32
C GLY A 36 4.15 22.32 -9.06
N GLN A 37 3.45 21.19 -9.07
CA GLN A 37 2.50 20.82 -8.02
C GLN A 37 2.48 19.32 -7.70
N GLY A 38 3.46 18.57 -8.13
CA GLY A 38 3.55 17.15 -7.81
C GLY A 38 3.95 16.93 -6.36
N GLY A 39 3.31 15.97 -5.68
CA GLY A 39 3.79 15.45 -4.40
C GLY A 39 4.89 14.42 -4.59
N ILE A 40 5.68 14.19 -3.54
CA ILE A 40 6.73 13.16 -3.53
C ILE A 40 6.28 11.89 -2.78
N VAL A 41 5.13 11.96 -2.11
CA VAL A 41 4.45 10.81 -1.50
C VAL A 41 3.45 10.28 -2.52
N ILE A 42 3.71 9.11 -3.07
CA ILE A 42 2.93 8.53 -4.16
C ILE A 42 1.96 7.50 -3.60
N ARG A 43 0.67 7.63 -3.96
CA ARG A 43 -0.43 6.76 -3.50
C ARG A 43 -0.39 5.38 -4.19
N SER A 44 0.75 4.72 -4.09
CA SER A 44 1.10 3.45 -4.71
C SER A 44 2.18 2.75 -3.87
N PRO A 45 2.24 1.41 -3.87
CA PRO A 45 1.31 0.46 -4.47
C PRO A 45 0.07 0.18 -3.63
N ASN A 46 -0.94 -0.48 -4.24
CA ASN A 46 -2.09 -1.03 -3.52
C ASN A 46 -1.72 -2.39 -2.92
N ALA A 47 -1.81 -2.54 -1.60
CA ALA A 47 -1.54 -3.80 -0.88
C ALA A 47 -2.82 -4.50 -0.38
N ASP A 48 -3.99 -4.03 -0.79
CA ASP A 48 -5.24 -4.74 -0.53
C ASP A 48 -5.20 -6.15 -1.14
N LEU A 49 -5.93 -7.08 -0.54
CA LEU A 49 -6.07 -8.43 -1.05
C LEU A 49 -7.27 -8.53 -2.00
N GLY A 50 -7.06 -9.11 -3.17
CA GLY A 50 -8.09 -9.42 -4.16
C GLY A 50 -8.95 -10.60 -3.74
N ARG A 51 -9.63 -10.53 -2.59
CA ARG A 51 -10.35 -11.63 -1.95
C ARG A 51 -11.58 -12.08 -2.69
N ASP A 52 -12.21 -11.18 -3.43
CA ASP A 52 -13.45 -11.43 -4.15
C ASP A 52 -13.40 -10.75 -5.53
N PRO A 53 -13.58 -11.49 -6.62
CA PRO A 53 -13.52 -10.93 -7.98
C PRO A 53 -14.63 -9.91 -8.26
N ARG A 54 -15.67 -9.84 -7.43
CA ARG A 54 -16.73 -8.83 -7.55
C ARG A 54 -16.32 -7.45 -7.02
N TRP A 55 -15.22 -7.37 -6.28
CA TRP A 55 -14.71 -6.07 -5.84
C TRP A 55 -14.24 -5.24 -7.04
N GLY A 56 -14.80 -4.04 -7.18
CA GLY A 56 -14.59 -3.17 -8.35
C GLY A 56 -13.18 -2.60 -8.52
N ARG A 57 -12.25 -2.87 -7.57
CA ARG A 57 -10.84 -2.41 -7.61
C ARG A 57 -9.84 -3.55 -7.53
N THR A 58 -10.28 -4.78 -7.80
CA THR A 58 -9.40 -5.96 -7.79
C THR A 58 -8.18 -5.80 -8.71
N GLU A 59 -8.33 -5.08 -9.82
CA GLU A 59 -7.22 -4.81 -10.75
C GLU A 59 -6.08 -3.97 -10.17
N GLU A 60 -6.31 -3.25 -9.07
CA GLU A 60 -5.25 -2.45 -8.44
C GLU A 60 -4.32 -3.29 -7.56
N CYS A 61 -4.77 -4.43 -7.04
CA CYS A 61 -3.98 -5.29 -6.15
C CYS A 61 -3.17 -6.32 -6.94
N TYR A 62 -2.29 -7.05 -6.23
CA TYR A 62 -1.40 -8.04 -6.84
C TYR A 62 -1.86 -9.49 -6.67
N GLY A 63 -2.97 -9.73 -5.98
CA GLY A 63 -3.56 -11.05 -5.80
C GLY A 63 -4.28 -11.23 -4.47
N GLU A 64 -4.79 -12.44 -4.24
CA GLU A 64 -5.53 -12.81 -3.03
C GLU A 64 -4.65 -13.42 -1.93
N ASP A 65 -3.50 -14.01 -2.31
CA ASP A 65 -2.56 -14.60 -1.37
C ASP A 65 -1.73 -13.51 -0.69
N PRO A 66 -1.70 -13.43 0.64
CA PRO A 66 -1.02 -12.34 1.35
C PRO A 66 0.50 -12.36 1.19
N PHE A 67 1.12 -13.53 1.07
CA PHE A 67 2.56 -13.64 0.88
C PHE A 67 2.97 -13.24 -0.55
N PHE A 68 2.25 -13.76 -1.54
CA PHE A 68 2.50 -13.40 -2.94
C PHE A 68 2.28 -11.90 -3.18
N ASN A 69 1.12 -11.37 -2.73
CA ASN A 69 0.82 -9.94 -2.82
C ASN A 69 1.91 -9.10 -2.13
N GLY A 70 2.28 -9.48 -0.90
CA GLY A 70 3.35 -8.81 -0.15
C GLY A 70 4.69 -8.84 -0.88
N THR A 71 5.07 -9.96 -1.49
CA THR A 71 6.31 -10.12 -2.27
C THR A 71 6.35 -9.14 -3.45
N MET A 72 5.26 -9.03 -4.21
CA MET A 72 5.16 -8.10 -5.34
C MET A 72 5.19 -6.64 -4.88
N VAL A 73 4.47 -6.34 -3.80
CA VAL A 73 4.48 -5.02 -3.17
C VAL A 73 5.88 -4.62 -2.71
N VAL A 74 6.60 -5.49 -2.03
CA VAL A 74 7.99 -5.25 -1.58
C VAL A 74 8.89 -4.86 -2.74
N ALA A 75 8.82 -5.62 -3.83
CA ALA A 75 9.62 -5.34 -5.02
C ALA A 75 9.30 -3.96 -5.61
N PHE A 76 8.02 -3.65 -5.73
CA PHE A 76 7.58 -2.36 -6.26
C PHE A 76 8.01 -1.19 -5.37
N VAL A 77 7.84 -1.29 -4.04
CA VAL A 77 8.27 -0.28 -3.07
C VAL A 77 9.77 -0.01 -3.16
N ARG A 78 10.59 -1.08 -3.18
CA ARG A 78 12.04 -0.93 -3.34
C ARG A 78 12.41 -0.23 -4.65
N GLY A 79 11.75 -0.58 -5.74
CA GLY A 79 11.94 0.11 -7.01
C GLY A 79 11.61 1.59 -6.93
N MET A 80 10.42 1.93 -6.41
CA MET A 80 9.95 3.31 -6.32
C MET A 80 10.86 4.19 -5.44
N GLN A 81 11.22 3.69 -4.27
CA GLN A 81 12.02 4.46 -3.32
C GLN A 81 13.51 4.49 -3.66
N GLY A 82 14.02 3.44 -4.30
CA GLY A 82 15.45 3.25 -4.56
C GLY A 82 16.20 2.73 -3.33
N ASP A 83 17.49 2.50 -3.51
CA ASP A 83 18.34 1.81 -2.53
C ASP A 83 19.14 2.79 -1.62
N ASP A 84 19.01 4.10 -1.82
CA ASP A 84 19.70 5.07 -0.96
C ASP A 84 19.00 5.18 0.40
N PRO A 85 19.71 4.95 1.51
CA PRO A 85 19.07 4.92 2.84
C PRO A 85 18.62 6.31 3.32
N LYS A 86 19.07 7.38 2.69
CA LYS A 86 18.80 8.76 3.08
C LYS A 86 18.00 9.55 2.07
N TYR A 87 18.20 9.29 0.78
CA TYR A 87 17.61 10.08 -0.30
C TYR A 87 16.74 9.19 -1.19
N TRP A 88 15.44 9.18 -0.93
CA TRP A 88 14.47 8.39 -1.72
C TRP A 88 14.10 9.13 -3.01
N ARG A 89 13.82 8.35 -4.07
CA ARG A 89 13.25 8.93 -5.31
C ARG A 89 11.87 9.49 -5.05
N ALA A 90 11.01 8.67 -4.45
CA ALA A 90 9.66 9.00 -4.00
C ALA A 90 9.38 8.19 -2.73
N ALA A 91 8.37 8.56 -1.96
CA ALA A 91 7.91 7.77 -0.83
C ALA A 91 6.67 6.98 -1.24
N ALA A 92 6.71 5.65 -1.07
CA ALA A 92 5.57 4.78 -1.29
C ALA A 92 4.55 4.94 -0.16
N LEU A 93 3.29 5.20 -0.52
CA LEU A 93 2.18 5.25 0.42
C LEU A 93 1.31 4.02 0.22
N MET A 94 1.43 3.10 1.17
CA MET A 94 0.71 1.83 1.17
C MET A 94 -0.79 2.04 1.40
N LYS A 95 -1.61 1.41 0.58
CA LYS A 95 -3.07 1.59 0.65
C LYS A 95 -3.82 0.28 0.38
N HIS A 96 -5.05 0.15 0.86
CA HIS A 96 -5.75 0.99 1.84
C HIS A 96 -5.82 0.21 3.15
N PHE A 97 -5.18 0.66 4.17
CA PHE A 97 -5.11 -0.05 5.43
C PHE A 97 -6.36 0.23 6.27
N LEU A 98 -7.26 -0.72 6.50
CA LEU A 98 -7.09 -2.16 6.33
C LEU A 98 -8.42 -2.79 5.86
N ALA A 99 -8.32 -3.91 5.12
CA ALA A 99 -9.47 -4.76 4.73
C ALA A 99 -10.56 -4.01 3.95
N ASN A 100 -10.18 -3.10 3.05
CA ASN A 100 -11.04 -2.25 2.24
C ASN A 100 -11.35 -2.88 0.87
N SER A 101 -11.84 -4.12 0.84
CA SER A 101 -12.14 -4.81 -0.42
C SER A 101 -13.65 -4.88 -0.70
N ASN A 102 -14.36 -3.78 -0.45
CA ASN A 102 -15.78 -3.63 -0.73
C ASN A 102 -16.11 -2.16 -1.03
N GLU A 103 -16.56 -1.87 -2.24
CA GLU A 103 -16.92 -0.50 -2.64
C GLU A 103 -18.31 -0.09 -2.16
N ASN A 104 -19.24 -1.06 -2.06
CA ASN A 104 -20.61 -0.77 -1.65
C ASN A 104 -20.66 -0.39 -0.15
N GLY A 105 -21.02 0.87 0.14
CA GLY A 105 -21.13 1.34 1.51
C GLY A 105 -19.81 1.42 2.27
N ARG A 106 -18.67 1.50 1.58
CA ARG A 106 -17.32 1.46 2.18
C ARG A 106 -17.10 2.49 3.29
N GLY A 107 -17.73 3.66 3.22
CA GLY A 107 -17.64 4.69 4.25
C GLY A 107 -18.42 4.40 5.53
N ASN A 108 -19.29 3.39 5.53
CA ASN A 108 -20.14 3.03 6.67
C ASN A 108 -20.10 1.53 7.01
N SER A 109 -19.17 0.78 6.38
CA SER A 109 -19.01 -0.65 6.64
C SER A 109 -17.97 -0.92 7.72
N THR A 110 -18.08 -2.08 8.35
CA THR A 110 -17.05 -2.62 9.24
C THR A 110 -16.59 -3.98 8.70
N SER A 111 -15.29 -4.22 8.76
CA SER A 111 -14.69 -5.52 8.50
C SER A 111 -14.35 -6.15 9.84
N ASP A 112 -15.04 -7.25 10.18
CA ASP A 112 -14.95 -7.86 11.51
C ASP A 112 -14.18 -9.18 11.43
N PHE A 113 -13.08 -9.27 12.15
CA PHE A 113 -12.19 -10.43 12.20
C PHE A 113 -11.29 -10.37 13.43
N ASP A 114 -10.72 -11.51 13.78
CA ASP A 114 -9.88 -11.66 14.95
C ASP A 114 -8.40 -11.22 14.73
N ASP A 115 -7.63 -11.19 15.81
CA ASP A 115 -6.21 -10.81 15.78
C ASP A 115 -5.36 -11.75 14.91
N ARG A 116 -5.72 -13.03 14.82
CA ARG A 116 -5.00 -13.97 13.97
C ARG A 116 -5.16 -13.62 12.49
N GLN A 117 -6.42 -13.41 12.05
CA GLN A 117 -6.71 -12.98 10.68
C GLN A 117 -6.08 -11.61 10.40
N PHE A 118 -6.05 -10.72 11.39
CA PHE A 118 -5.34 -9.46 11.26
C PHE A 118 -3.87 -9.67 10.90
N HIS A 119 -3.14 -10.42 11.72
CA HIS A 119 -1.69 -10.55 11.56
C HIS A 119 -1.27 -11.47 10.40
N GLU A 120 -1.99 -12.58 10.20
CA GLU A 120 -1.61 -13.60 9.23
C GLU A 120 -2.14 -13.33 7.83
N TYR A 121 -3.19 -12.51 7.69
CA TYR A 121 -3.85 -12.30 6.43
C TYR A 121 -3.88 -10.82 6.02
N TYR A 122 -4.72 -10.00 6.68
CA TYR A 122 -4.99 -8.64 6.23
C TYR A 122 -3.80 -7.69 6.36
N ALA A 123 -3.05 -7.76 7.45
CA ALA A 123 -1.91 -6.89 7.69
C ALA A 123 -0.60 -7.40 7.08
N ALA A 124 -0.53 -8.68 6.69
CA ALA A 124 0.71 -9.29 6.21
C ALA A 124 1.36 -8.58 5.03
N PRO A 125 0.66 -8.22 3.92
CA PRO A 125 1.29 -7.49 2.82
C PRO A 125 1.80 -6.11 3.23
N PHE A 126 1.07 -5.43 4.12
CA PHE A 126 1.49 -4.13 4.65
C PHE A 126 2.73 -4.27 5.52
N ARG A 127 2.75 -5.24 6.44
CA ARG A 127 3.93 -5.53 7.26
C ARG A 127 5.16 -5.78 6.40
N MET A 128 5.05 -6.64 5.40
CA MET A 128 6.15 -6.92 4.46
C MET A 128 6.60 -5.64 3.74
N ALA A 129 5.67 -4.80 3.31
CA ALA A 129 5.99 -3.54 2.65
C ALA A 129 6.85 -2.62 3.53
N PHE A 130 6.56 -2.53 4.83
CA PHE A 130 7.33 -1.71 5.77
C PHE A 130 8.63 -2.40 6.19
N GLU A 131 8.57 -3.63 6.68
CA GLU A 131 9.73 -4.33 7.27
C GLU A 131 10.75 -4.77 6.23
N GLU A 132 10.30 -5.22 5.05
CA GLU A 132 11.16 -5.72 3.99
C GLU A 132 11.32 -4.71 2.85
N GLY A 133 10.23 -4.03 2.47
CA GLY A 133 10.22 -3.05 1.39
C GLY A 133 10.72 -1.67 1.78
N GLY A 134 10.69 -1.33 3.06
CA GLY A 134 11.07 -0.02 3.56
C GLY A 134 10.05 1.09 3.23
N ALA A 135 8.76 0.73 3.07
CA ALA A 135 7.70 1.72 2.83
C ALA A 135 7.70 2.81 3.92
N ARG A 136 7.31 4.04 3.54
CA ARG A 136 7.42 5.21 4.43
C ARG A 136 6.08 5.81 4.83
N ALA A 137 5.04 5.55 4.08
CA ALA A 137 3.73 6.12 4.31
C ALA A 137 2.60 5.09 4.20
N LEU A 138 1.48 5.37 4.85
CA LEU A 138 0.30 4.51 4.85
C LEU A 138 -0.97 5.35 4.74
N MET A 139 -1.97 4.83 4.04
CA MET A 139 -3.30 5.39 3.94
C MET A 139 -4.29 4.51 4.69
N ALA A 140 -4.93 5.06 5.72
CA ALA A 140 -6.03 4.43 6.42
C ALA A 140 -7.26 4.38 5.52
N SER A 141 -7.93 3.23 5.47
CA SER A 141 -9.11 3.00 4.63
C SER A 141 -10.38 3.67 5.17
N TYR A 142 -11.42 3.71 4.35
CA TYR A 142 -12.72 4.30 4.72
C TYR A 142 -13.49 3.51 5.78
N ASN A 143 -13.40 2.18 5.72
CA ASN A 143 -14.18 1.28 6.58
C ASN A 143 -13.70 1.29 8.04
N ALA A 144 -14.51 0.69 8.91
CA ALA A 144 -14.10 0.35 10.27
C ALA A 144 -13.49 -1.07 10.33
N TRP A 145 -12.71 -1.33 11.36
CA TRP A 145 -12.31 -2.67 11.80
C TRP A 145 -12.90 -2.91 13.20
N ASN A 146 -13.68 -3.98 13.34
CA ASN A 146 -14.39 -4.32 14.57
C ASN A 146 -15.14 -3.10 15.17
N GLY A 147 -15.82 -2.35 14.31
CA GLY A 147 -16.61 -1.18 14.68
C GLY A 147 -15.83 0.12 14.91
N THR A 148 -14.50 0.09 14.91
CA THR A 148 -13.67 1.31 15.06
C THR A 148 -13.22 1.81 13.68
N PRO A 149 -13.57 3.05 13.28
CA PRO A 149 -13.12 3.62 12.01
C PRO A 149 -11.60 3.59 11.87
N MET A 150 -11.10 3.17 10.69
CA MET A 150 -9.66 3.00 10.49
C MET A 150 -8.88 4.31 10.67
N SER A 151 -9.45 5.45 10.29
CA SER A 151 -8.79 6.76 10.44
C SER A 151 -8.43 7.15 11.89
N VAL A 152 -9.10 6.55 12.88
CA VAL A 152 -8.86 6.77 14.31
C VAL A 152 -8.50 5.50 15.07
N HIS A 153 -8.29 4.40 14.37
CA HIS A 153 -8.02 3.10 14.99
C HIS A 153 -6.67 3.10 15.73
N PRO A 154 -6.62 2.63 17.00
CA PRO A 154 -5.39 2.63 17.81
C PRO A 154 -4.20 1.91 17.15
N VAL A 155 -4.47 0.93 16.29
CA VAL A 155 -3.44 0.17 15.55
C VAL A 155 -2.53 1.06 14.70
N LEU A 156 -3.04 2.18 14.19
CA LEU A 156 -2.23 3.13 13.41
C LEU A 156 -1.07 3.67 14.25
N ARG A 157 -1.34 4.01 15.50
CA ARG A 157 -0.30 4.52 16.40
C ARG A 157 0.58 3.41 16.98
N SER A 158 -0.03 2.33 17.46
CA SER A 158 0.70 1.28 18.18
C SER A 158 1.54 0.38 17.27
N LEU A 159 1.05 0.07 16.09
CA LEU A 159 1.69 -0.83 15.15
C LEU A 159 2.35 -0.07 13.99
N VAL A 160 1.57 0.69 13.22
CA VAL A 160 2.07 1.30 11.97
C VAL A 160 3.16 2.33 12.26
N ILE A 161 2.93 3.25 13.18
CA ILE A 161 3.93 4.24 13.59
C ILE A 161 4.93 3.60 14.56
N GLY A 162 4.45 2.90 15.59
CA GLY A 162 5.26 2.47 16.72
C GLY A 162 6.18 1.27 16.44
N LYS A 163 5.79 0.35 15.53
CA LYS A 163 6.59 -0.84 15.21
C LYS A 163 7.10 -0.86 13.78
N TRP A 164 6.26 -0.46 12.81
CA TRP A 164 6.67 -0.44 11.40
C TRP A 164 7.40 0.86 11.01
N ASN A 165 7.46 1.84 11.92
CA ASN A 165 8.16 3.12 11.73
C ASN A 165 7.69 3.91 10.50
N ALA A 166 6.37 3.94 10.27
CA ALA A 166 5.82 4.79 9.23
C ALA A 166 6.05 6.27 9.57
N ASP A 167 6.54 7.05 8.61
CA ASP A 167 6.76 8.49 8.77
C ASP A 167 5.47 9.29 8.59
N VAL A 168 4.57 8.78 7.73
CA VAL A 168 3.31 9.44 7.39
C VAL A 168 2.16 8.46 7.44
N VAL A 169 1.09 8.84 8.14
CA VAL A 169 -0.21 8.18 8.06
C VAL A 169 -1.24 9.21 7.62
N SER A 170 -1.93 8.93 6.50
CA SER A 170 -3.01 9.77 6.00
C SER A 170 -4.35 9.04 6.08
N SER A 171 -5.44 9.78 6.05
CA SER A 171 -6.77 9.25 5.76
C SER A 171 -7.00 9.17 4.25
N ASP A 172 -7.85 8.27 3.78
CA ASP A 172 -8.30 8.19 2.38
C ASP A 172 -9.34 9.27 2.03
N GLY A 173 -9.96 9.90 3.02
CA GLY A 173 -10.91 10.99 2.85
C GLY A 173 -11.44 11.50 4.17
#